data_ea4cf1cda137510b4b54ff1859344878
#
_entry.id   ea4cf1cda137510b4b54ff1859344878
#
_cell.length_a   1.000
_cell.length_b   1.000
_cell.length_c   1.000
_cell.angle_alpha   90.00
_cell.angle_beta   90.00
_cell.angle_gamma   90.00
#
_symmetry.space_group_name_H-M   'P 1'
#
loop_
_entity.id
_entity.type
_entity.pdbx_description
1 polymer ?
#
loop_
_entity_poly.entity_id
_entity_poly.type
_entity_poly.pdbx_seq_one_letter_code
_entity_poly.pdbx_strand_id
1 'polypeptide(L)'
;MSRVRLEGIVIGGEDPEEGNAPPAASPEEIGALRERAASALEAGLVFIEAHGEELTRLRVRTLLGAETRETCAAEIEAYQADNGSFPLLGLARGGAPGLAAARVAGLAPEVLGTLEALVALSDLGLHHHPCIDGAAVFLQSIQADDGTWGASGGPPESRLFATGMLAGLLGRTRVVRPELLEAAGEYLGSIFNPEKISGRQWESLTAFGVFFTNVGHDLADSALQWIGRELERGYRTRAYDAGLTVRTLLHCQSLAVPGASLDPALLLIDLLAEQATDGGFAEFSEGNDATRVEPTLDAMLGTILLSRAL
;
A
#
# COMPACT_ATOMS: atom_id res chain seq x y z
N MET A 1 7.18 47.30 -19.87
CA MET A 1 6.35 46.43 -20.69
C MET A 1 7.28 45.61 -21.58
N SER A 2 7.65 44.43 -21.18
CA SER A 2 8.41 43.48 -22.00
C SER A 2 7.75 42.11 -21.86
N ARG A 3 7.12 41.66 -22.97
CA ARG A 3 6.60 40.31 -23.11
C ARG A 3 7.78 39.36 -23.29
N VAL A 4 7.97 38.45 -22.35
CA VAL A 4 8.84 37.27 -22.57
C VAL A 4 8.04 36.27 -23.39
N ARG A 5 8.45 36.04 -24.66
CA ARG A 5 8.01 34.93 -25.46
C ARG A 5 8.79 33.70 -24.99
N LEU A 6 8.07 32.67 -24.58
CA LEU A 6 8.57 31.31 -24.50
C LEU A 6 8.30 30.64 -25.85
N GLU A 7 9.29 30.68 -26.72
CA GLU A 7 9.31 29.87 -27.93
C GLU A 7 10.06 28.57 -27.68
N GLY A 8 9.37 27.44 -27.98
CA GLY A 8 10.04 26.27 -28.50
C GLY A 8 10.43 25.19 -27.53
N ILE A 9 9.46 24.42 -27.03
CA ILE A 9 9.64 22.96 -26.86
C ILE A 9 8.47 22.30 -27.58
N VAL A 10 8.69 21.89 -28.83
CA VAL A 10 7.82 20.96 -29.52
C VAL A 10 8.16 19.57 -28.99
N ILE A 11 7.37 19.10 -28.06
CA ILE A 11 7.34 17.66 -27.72
C ILE A 11 6.46 17.04 -28.81
N GLY A 12 7.11 16.58 -29.88
CA GLY A 12 6.52 15.67 -30.85
C GLY A 12 6.36 14.32 -30.18
N GLY A 13 5.27 14.12 -29.46
CA GLY A 13 4.71 12.82 -29.18
C GLY A 13 3.70 12.55 -30.29
N GLU A 14 3.99 11.57 -31.16
CA GLU A 14 2.96 10.97 -32.00
C GLU A 14 1.87 10.47 -31.02
N ASP A 15 0.64 10.96 -31.21
CA ASP A 15 -0.54 10.43 -30.51
C ASP A 15 -0.58 8.92 -30.79
N PRO A 16 -0.66 8.05 -29.77
CA PRO A 16 -0.89 6.65 -30.00
C PRO A 16 -2.23 6.55 -30.74
N GLU A 17 -2.20 5.93 -31.92
CA GLU A 17 -3.36 5.67 -32.76
C GLU A 17 -4.55 5.25 -31.89
N GLU A 18 -5.64 6.02 -31.94
CA GLU A 18 -6.97 5.62 -31.52
C GLU A 18 -7.38 4.38 -32.30
N GLY A 19 -7.12 3.20 -31.82
CA GLY A 19 -7.56 2.03 -32.54
C GLY A 19 -6.97 0.69 -32.18
N ASN A 20 -6.79 0.35 -30.94
CA ASN A 20 -6.76 -1.06 -30.50
C ASN A 20 -6.75 -1.20 -28.98
N ALA A 21 -7.82 -0.78 -28.31
CA ALA A 21 -8.08 -1.34 -27.01
C ALA A 21 -8.26 -2.87 -27.20
N PRO A 22 -7.53 -3.72 -26.46
CA PRO A 22 -7.73 -5.16 -26.57
C PRO A 22 -9.22 -5.47 -26.37
N PRO A 23 -9.79 -6.42 -27.13
CA PRO A 23 -11.20 -6.77 -26.94
C PRO A 23 -11.42 -7.16 -25.49
N ALA A 24 -12.54 -6.70 -24.92
CA ALA A 24 -12.94 -7.08 -23.56
C ALA A 24 -12.94 -8.61 -23.44
N ALA A 25 -12.37 -9.14 -22.35
CA ALA A 25 -12.29 -10.57 -22.11
C ALA A 25 -13.70 -11.20 -22.17
N SER A 26 -13.81 -12.35 -22.81
CA SER A 26 -15.08 -13.09 -22.90
C SER A 26 -15.52 -13.61 -21.53
N PRO A 27 -16.81 -13.89 -21.33
CA PRO A 27 -17.29 -14.49 -20.08
C PRO A 27 -16.60 -15.81 -19.70
N GLU A 28 -16.18 -16.60 -20.72
CA GLU A 28 -15.48 -17.84 -20.52
C GLU A 28 -14.03 -17.58 -20.01
N GLU A 29 -13.32 -16.63 -20.59
CA GLU A 29 -11.99 -16.21 -20.15
C GLU A 29 -12.02 -15.65 -18.72
N ILE A 30 -13.03 -14.83 -18.39
CA ILE A 30 -13.24 -14.34 -17.02
C ILE A 30 -13.51 -15.48 -16.05
N GLY A 31 -14.33 -16.47 -16.44
CA GLY A 31 -14.60 -17.67 -15.64
C GLY A 31 -13.32 -18.46 -15.34
N ALA A 32 -12.52 -18.74 -16.37
CA ALA A 32 -11.24 -19.43 -16.21
C ALA A 32 -10.24 -18.64 -15.34
N LEU A 33 -10.21 -17.30 -15.46
CA LEU A 33 -9.35 -16.46 -14.63
C LEU A 33 -9.77 -16.50 -13.16
N ARG A 34 -11.08 -16.50 -12.86
CA ARG A 34 -11.60 -16.65 -11.50
C ARG A 34 -11.27 -18.02 -10.88
N GLU A 35 -11.31 -19.10 -11.66
CA GLU A 35 -10.90 -20.43 -11.20
C GLU A 35 -9.40 -20.46 -10.86
N ARG A 36 -8.56 -19.87 -11.71
CA ARG A 36 -7.12 -19.73 -11.42
C ARG A 36 -6.88 -18.89 -10.15
N ALA A 37 -7.60 -17.81 -9.97
CA ALA A 37 -7.52 -16.97 -8.77
C ALA A 37 -7.91 -17.78 -7.51
N ALA A 38 -8.98 -18.58 -7.56
CA ALA A 38 -9.38 -19.44 -6.44
C ALA A 38 -8.27 -20.46 -6.10
N SER A 39 -7.69 -21.13 -7.09
CA SER A 39 -6.58 -22.06 -6.88
C SER A 39 -5.35 -21.39 -6.29
N ALA A 40 -5.05 -20.16 -6.73
CA ALA A 40 -3.93 -19.38 -6.21
C ALA A 40 -4.16 -18.98 -4.72
N LEU A 41 -5.38 -18.62 -4.34
CA LEU A 41 -5.75 -18.34 -2.95
C LEU A 41 -5.60 -19.57 -2.06
N GLU A 42 -6.01 -20.75 -2.53
CA GLU A 42 -5.81 -22.00 -1.79
C GLU A 42 -4.33 -22.33 -1.58
N ALA A 43 -3.51 -22.17 -2.62
CA ALA A 43 -2.07 -22.37 -2.51
C ALA A 43 -1.39 -21.37 -1.58
N GLY A 44 -1.77 -20.08 -1.66
CA GLY A 44 -1.29 -19.02 -0.75
C GLY A 44 -1.68 -19.29 0.71
N LEU A 45 -2.90 -19.79 0.96
CA LEU A 45 -3.32 -20.20 2.31
C LEU A 45 -2.39 -21.30 2.85
N VAL A 46 -2.11 -22.35 2.07
CA VAL A 46 -1.21 -23.43 2.49
C VAL A 46 0.17 -22.91 2.84
N PHE A 47 0.71 -21.98 2.02
CA PHE A 47 2.00 -21.34 2.28
C PHE A 47 1.99 -20.55 3.59
N ILE A 48 0.98 -19.70 3.82
CA ILE A 48 0.90 -18.88 5.04
C ILE A 48 0.68 -19.74 6.28
N GLU A 49 -0.13 -20.81 6.21
CA GLU A 49 -0.31 -21.75 7.32
C GLU A 49 1.00 -22.47 7.70
N ALA A 50 1.87 -22.73 6.74
CA ALA A 50 3.16 -23.37 6.98
C ALA A 50 4.22 -22.41 7.55
N HIS A 51 4.26 -21.16 7.10
CA HIS A 51 5.38 -20.25 7.33
C HIS A 51 5.01 -18.98 8.10
N GLY A 52 3.73 -18.63 8.20
CA GLY A 52 3.26 -17.39 8.86
C GLY A 52 3.23 -17.49 10.38
N GLU A 53 3.34 -16.34 11.04
CA GLU A 53 3.06 -16.19 12.46
C GLU A 53 1.55 -16.32 12.73
N GLU A 54 1.15 -16.55 13.98
CA GLU A 54 -0.26 -16.82 14.31
C GLU A 54 -1.20 -15.69 13.91
N LEU A 55 -0.80 -14.43 14.11
CA LEU A 55 -1.61 -13.29 13.70
C LEU A 55 -1.80 -13.24 12.17
N THR A 56 -0.76 -13.53 11.38
CA THR A 56 -0.88 -13.56 9.91
C THR A 56 -1.75 -14.74 9.45
N ARG A 57 -1.65 -15.91 10.10
CA ARG A 57 -2.57 -17.03 9.86
C ARG A 57 -4.01 -16.66 10.16
N LEU A 58 -4.25 -15.96 11.28
CA LEU A 58 -5.58 -15.50 11.65
C LEU A 58 -6.13 -14.48 10.62
N ARG A 59 -5.27 -13.55 10.16
CA ARG A 59 -5.64 -12.58 9.11
C ARG A 59 -6.07 -13.28 7.82
N VAL A 60 -5.31 -14.25 7.33
CA VAL A 60 -5.66 -14.98 6.09
C VAL A 60 -6.91 -15.80 6.24
N ARG A 61 -7.12 -16.48 7.39
CA ARG A 61 -8.36 -17.22 7.69
C ARG A 61 -9.58 -16.29 7.69
N THR A 62 -9.42 -15.12 8.29
CA THR A 62 -10.47 -14.07 8.31
C THR A 62 -10.76 -13.56 6.89
N LEU A 63 -9.74 -13.33 6.09
CA LEU A 63 -9.85 -12.90 4.70
C LEU A 63 -10.65 -13.90 3.85
N LEU A 64 -10.43 -15.19 4.06
CA LEU A 64 -11.12 -16.27 3.36
C LEU A 64 -12.45 -16.69 4.01
N GLY A 65 -12.86 -16.01 5.10
CA GLY A 65 -14.15 -16.24 5.78
C GLY A 65 -14.18 -17.46 6.69
N ALA A 66 -13.03 -18.05 7.02
CA ALA A 66 -12.93 -19.14 7.99
C ALA A 66 -12.94 -18.64 9.44
N GLU A 67 -12.61 -17.37 9.64
CA GLU A 67 -12.66 -16.68 10.95
C GLU A 67 -13.41 -15.35 10.83
N THR A 68 -13.86 -14.80 11.94
CA THR A 68 -14.56 -13.51 11.95
C THR A 68 -13.57 -12.33 12.03
N ARG A 69 -14.00 -11.18 11.52
CA ARG A 69 -13.21 -9.94 11.62
C ARG A 69 -13.04 -9.51 13.08
N GLU A 70 -14.06 -9.72 13.89
CA GLU A 70 -14.09 -9.41 15.32
C GLU A 70 -13.07 -10.25 16.09
N THR A 71 -12.92 -11.54 15.75
CA THR A 71 -11.89 -12.41 16.35
C THR A 71 -10.49 -11.89 16.03
N CYS A 72 -10.24 -11.55 14.78
CA CYS A 72 -8.94 -11.04 14.34
C CYS A 72 -8.65 -9.65 14.95
N ALA A 73 -9.65 -8.78 15.03
CA ALA A 73 -9.50 -7.46 15.63
C ALA A 73 -9.19 -7.56 17.14
N ALA A 74 -9.86 -8.46 17.87
CA ALA A 74 -9.60 -8.69 19.28
C ALA A 74 -8.17 -9.19 19.54
N GLU A 75 -7.63 -10.03 18.66
CA GLU A 75 -6.24 -10.46 18.74
C GLU A 75 -5.27 -9.30 18.47
N ILE A 76 -5.53 -8.45 17.48
CA ILE A 76 -4.72 -7.24 17.26
C ILE A 76 -4.78 -6.31 18.47
N GLU A 77 -5.99 -6.06 19.02
CA GLU A 77 -6.20 -5.21 20.18
C GLU A 77 -5.44 -5.70 21.41
N ALA A 78 -5.33 -7.03 21.60
CA ALA A 78 -4.61 -7.62 22.72
C ALA A 78 -3.11 -7.25 22.77
N TYR A 79 -2.54 -6.81 21.66
CA TYR A 79 -1.16 -6.30 21.61
C TYR A 79 -1.05 -4.81 21.95
N GLN A 80 -2.17 -4.07 22.06
CA GLN A 80 -2.12 -2.63 22.31
C GLN A 80 -1.63 -2.33 23.72
N ALA A 81 -0.63 -1.47 23.82
CA ALA A 81 -0.11 -1.00 25.12
C ALA A 81 -1.03 0.07 25.74
N ASP A 82 -0.89 0.32 27.03
CA ASP A 82 -1.70 1.30 27.78
C ASP A 82 -1.62 2.73 27.22
N ASN A 83 -0.53 3.09 26.54
CA ASN A 83 -0.37 4.38 25.91
C ASN A 83 -0.99 4.44 24.49
N GLY A 84 -1.62 3.36 24.02
CA GLY A 84 -2.25 3.25 22.72
C GLY A 84 -1.33 2.81 21.57
N SER A 85 -0.01 2.68 21.80
CA SER A 85 0.91 2.15 20.82
C SER A 85 0.76 0.64 20.63
N PHE A 86 1.34 0.13 19.55
CA PHE A 86 1.51 -1.30 19.34
C PHE A 86 3.00 -1.65 19.29
N PRO A 87 3.43 -2.77 19.87
CA PRO A 87 4.74 -3.33 19.61
C PRO A 87 4.81 -3.81 18.16
N LEU A 88 6.00 -4.18 17.70
CA LEU A 88 6.12 -4.90 16.43
C LEU A 88 5.27 -6.16 16.46
N LEU A 89 4.32 -6.27 15.58
CA LEU A 89 3.38 -7.40 15.48
C LEU A 89 3.98 -8.61 14.75
N GLY A 90 5.20 -8.47 14.26
CA GLY A 90 5.86 -9.51 13.49
C GLY A 90 5.47 -9.55 12.01
N LEU A 91 4.59 -8.66 11.58
CA LEU A 91 4.16 -8.58 10.18
C LEU A 91 5.30 -8.13 9.25
N ALA A 92 6.31 -7.42 9.80
CA ALA A 92 7.53 -7.03 9.08
C ALA A 92 8.74 -7.91 9.43
N ARG A 93 8.57 -8.98 10.22
CA ARG A 93 9.69 -9.84 10.68
C ARG A 93 10.38 -10.62 9.58
N GLY A 94 9.78 -10.70 8.43
CA GLY A 94 10.46 -11.22 7.28
C GLY A 94 11.60 -10.33 6.83
N GLY A 95 12.52 -9.93 7.71
CA GLY A 95 13.64 -9.04 7.48
C GLY A 95 14.32 -9.22 6.12
N ALA A 96 13.61 -8.85 5.06
CA ALA A 96 14.24 -8.72 3.76
C ALA A 96 15.26 -7.58 3.91
N PRO A 97 16.55 -7.87 3.80
CA PRO A 97 17.52 -6.81 3.60
C PRO A 97 17.22 -6.20 2.24
N GLY A 98 16.54 -5.09 2.21
CA GLY A 98 16.11 -4.46 0.97
C GLY A 98 15.12 -3.34 1.26
N LEU A 99 14.01 -3.37 0.58
CA LEU A 99 12.96 -2.35 0.66
C LEU A 99 12.40 -2.17 2.08
N ALA A 100 12.10 -3.26 2.80
CA ALA A 100 11.52 -3.18 4.14
C ALA A 100 12.47 -2.53 5.17
N ALA A 101 13.76 -2.84 5.12
CA ALA A 101 14.75 -2.26 6.04
C ALA A 101 14.97 -0.76 5.78
N ALA A 102 14.99 -0.34 4.52
CA ALA A 102 15.13 1.08 4.15
C ALA A 102 13.91 1.90 4.56
N ARG A 103 12.70 1.33 4.45
CA ARG A 103 11.43 1.98 4.82
C ARG A 103 11.31 2.29 6.31
N VAL A 104 11.91 1.47 7.15
CA VAL A 104 11.74 1.53 8.60
C VAL A 104 12.99 1.99 9.34
N ALA A 105 14.09 2.23 8.61
CA ALA A 105 15.32 2.70 9.21
C ALA A 105 15.11 4.00 10.00
N GLY A 106 15.44 3.97 11.29
CA GLY A 106 15.28 5.12 12.17
C GLY A 106 13.85 5.39 12.68
N LEU A 107 12.87 4.50 12.40
CA LEU A 107 11.57 4.54 13.06
C LEU A 107 11.66 3.85 14.42
N ALA A 108 10.97 4.41 15.41
CA ALA A 108 10.78 3.75 16.69
C ALA A 108 9.92 2.47 16.52
N PRO A 109 10.23 1.38 17.24
CA PRO A 109 9.47 0.13 17.14
C PRO A 109 7.96 0.31 17.34
N GLU A 110 7.57 1.21 18.25
CA GLU A 110 6.17 1.50 18.54
C GLU A 110 5.46 2.22 17.38
N VAL A 111 6.19 3.07 16.64
CA VAL A 111 5.65 3.73 15.43
C VAL A 111 5.42 2.69 14.35
N LEU A 112 6.39 1.80 14.14
CA LEU A 112 6.29 0.74 13.15
C LEU A 112 5.19 -0.26 13.49
N GLY A 113 5.15 -0.73 14.74
CA GLY A 113 4.11 -1.66 15.19
C GLY A 113 2.71 -1.04 15.10
N THR A 114 2.58 0.26 15.39
CA THR A 114 1.30 0.97 15.22
C THR A 114 0.92 1.09 13.74
N LEU A 115 1.88 1.33 12.84
CA LEU A 115 1.63 1.30 11.39
C LEU A 115 1.17 -0.10 10.94
N GLU A 116 1.84 -1.17 11.39
CA GLU A 116 1.45 -2.56 11.09
C GLU A 116 0.02 -2.87 11.56
N ALA A 117 -0.34 -2.46 12.78
CA ALA A 117 -1.69 -2.64 13.31
C ALA A 117 -2.74 -1.90 12.48
N LEU A 118 -2.48 -0.64 12.12
CA LEU A 118 -3.39 0.16 11.29
C LEU A 118 -3.56 -0.43 9.88
N VAL A 119 -2.50 -0.95 9.26
CA VAL A 119 -2.57 -1.67 7.99
C VAL A 119 -3.43 -2.93 8.14
N ALA A 120 -3.17 -3.76 9.15
CA ALA A 120 -3.93 -4.99 9.37
C ALA A 120 -5.43 -4.73 9.62
N LEU A 121 -5.78 -3.71 10.40
CA LEU A 121 -7.17 -3.29 10.61
C LEU A 121 -7.81 -2.75 9.33
N SER A 122 -7.03 -2.00 8.53
CA SER A 122 -7.48 -1.48 7.23
C SER A 122 -7.78 -2.61 6.24
N ASP A 123 -6.95 -3.65 6.18
CA ASP A 123 -7.15 -4.83 5.33
C ASP A 123 -8.43 -5.58 5.69
N LEU A 124 -8.79 -5.58 6.97
CA LEU A 124 -10.04 -6.16 7.47
C LEU A 124 -11.26 -5.23 7.26
N GLY A 125 -11.05 -4.00 6.78
CA GLY A 125 -12.11 -2.99 6.64
C GLY A 125 -12.61 -2.42 7.98
N LEU A 126 -11.80 -2.50 9.03
CA LEU A 126 -12.14 -2.10 10.40
C LEU A 126 -11.62 -0.69 10.74
N HIS A 127 -11.98 0.31 9.93
CA HIS A 127 -11.52 1.70 10.09
C HIS A 127 -12.07 2.43 11.33
N HIS A 128 -12.97 1.79 12.07
CA HIS A 128 -13.65 2.37 13.24
C HIS A 128 -13.54 1.46 14.48
N HIS A 129 -12.56 0.56 14.49
CA HIS A 129 -12.33 -0.29 15.67
C HIS A 129 -11.79 0.57 16.83
N PRO A 130 -12.24 0.35 18.10
CA PRO A 130 -11.86 1.19 19.25
C PRO A 130 -10.35 1.32 19.49
N CYS A 131 -9.55 0.31 19.20
CA CYS A 131 -8.09 0.39 19.35
C CYS A 131 -7.44 1.45 18.43
N ILE A 132 -8.12 1.89 17.36
CA ILE A 132 -7.64 2.98 16.49
C ILE A 132 -7.66 4.32 17.26
N ASP A 133 -8.60 4.52 18.18
CA ASP A 133 -8.66 5.73 19.02
C ASP A 133 -7.39 5.85 19.87
N GLY A 134 -6.97 4.76 20.52
CA GLY A 134 -5.71 4.70 21.26
C GLY A 134 -4.50 4.96 20.39
N ALA A 135 -4.44 4.31 19.22
CA ALA A 135 -3.36 4.51 18.25
C ALA A 135 -3.27 5.96 17.76
N ALA A 136 -4.40 6.61 17.49
CA ALA A 136 -4.44 8.01 17.09
C ALA A 136 -3.94 8.95 18.21
N VAL A 137 -4.33 8.70 19.46
CA VAL A 137 -3.83 9.45 20.63
C VAL A 137 -2.32 9.27 20.79
N PHE A 138 -1.83 8.04 20.69
CA PHE A 138 -0.39 7.77 20.75
C PHE A 138 0.35 8.52 19.65
N LEU A 139 -0.06 8.37 18.39
CA LEU A 139 0.59 9.02 17.25
C LEU A 139 0.56 10.56 17.37
N GLN A 140 -0.53 11.13 17.87
CA GLN A 140 -0.60 12.56 18.15
C GLN A 140 0.42 13.00 19.20
N SER A 141 0.64 12.20 20.24
CA SER A 141 1.55 12.53 21.34
C SER A 141 3.02 12.55 20.93
N ILE A 142 3.37 11.88 19.83
CA ILE A 142 4.76 11.72 19.34
C ILE A 142 4.99 12.34 17.96
N GLN A 143 3.99 13.02 17.38
CA GLN A 143 4.18 13.76 16.13
C GLN A 143 5.19 14.88 16.37
N ALA A 144 6.19 14.98 15.51
CA ALA A 144 7.18 16.05 15.58
C ALA A 144 6.57 17.39 15.19
N ASP A 145 7.22 18.50 15.60
CA ASP A 145 6.77 19.87 15.31
C ASP A 145 6.65 20.14 13.79
N ASP A 146 7.39 19.40 12.97
CA ASP A 146 7.31 19.48 11.51
C ASP A 146 6.23 18.57 10.89
N GLY A 147 5.35 18.00 11.69
CA GLY A 147 4.24 17.17 11.27
C GLY A 147 4.61 15.72 10.94
N THR A 148 5.85 15.30 11.14
CA THR A 148 6.32 13.97 10.76
C THR A 148 6.31 12.96 11.89
N TRP A 149 6.36 11.67 11.51
CA TRP A 149 6.71 10.55 12.39
C TRP A 149 8.04 9.95 11.96
N GLY A 150 8.95 9.85 12.92
CA GLY A 150 10.29 9.33 12.72
C GLY A 150 11.35 10.22 13.38
N ALA A 151 12.55 9.70 13.60
CA ALA A 151 13.63 10.48 14.20
C ALA A 151 14.02 11.65 13.27
N SER A 152 14.20 12.85 13.83
CA SER A 152 14.61 14.04 13.08
C SER A 152 15.97 13.91 12.38
N GLY A 153 16.80 12.95 12.80
CA GLY A 153 18.07 12.58 12.16
C GLY A 153 18.00 11.30 11.34
N GLY A 154 16.82 10.70 11.18
CA GLY A 154 16.61 9.49 10.39
C GLY A 154 16.59 9.75 8.88
N PRO A 155 16.62 8.67 8.06
CA PRO A 155 16.52 8.81 6.61
C PRO A 155 15.27 9.56 6.17
N PRO A 156 15.37 10.55 5.28
CA PRO A 156 14.22 11.32 4.80
C PRO A 156 13.13 10.45 4.17
N GLU A 157 13.53 9.37 3.49
CA GLU A 157 12.63 8.42 2.83
C GLU A 157 11.77 7.66 3.85
N SER A 158 12.36 7.23 4.99
CA SER A 158 11.63 6.55 6.06
C SER A 158 10.62 7.48 6.74
N ARG A 159 11.01 8.74 6.97
CA ARG A 159 10.12 9.76 7.53
C ARG A 159 8.96 10.04 6.58
N LEU A 160 9.24 10.21 5.28
CA LEU A 160 8.22 10.41 4.26
C LEU A 160 7.26 9.21 4.23
N PHE A 161 7.81 7.98 4.18
CA PHE A 161 7.00 6.76 4.12
C PHE A 161 6.09 6.64 5.35
N ALA A 162 6.64 6.73 6.56
CA ALA A 162 5.85 6.62 7.79
C ALA A 162 4.77 7.72 7.86
N THR A 163 5.13 8.97 7.55
CA THR A 163 4.19 10.09 7.62
C THR A 163 3.05 9.93 6.61
N GLY A 164 3.36 9.60 5.36
CA GLY A 164 2.33 9.41 4.33
C GLY A 164 1.41 8.23 4.62
N MET A 165 1.97 7.11 5.06
CA MET A 165 1.18 5.92 5.41
C MET A 165 0.31 6.16 6.63
N LEU A 166 0.88 6.65 7.74
CA LEU A 166 0.13 6.89 8.99
C LEU A 166 -0.95 7.94 8.81
N ALA A 167 -0.63 9.10 8.22
CA ALA A 167 -1.61 10.14 7.98
C ALA A 167 -2.73 9.67 7.04
N GLY A 168 -2.38 8.95 5.96
CA GLY A 168 -3.37 8.44 5.02
C GLY A 168 -4.28 7.36 5.63
N LEU A 169 -3.74 6.44 6.46
CA LEU A 169 -4.54 5.45 7.18
C LEU A 169 -5.47 6.11 8.22
N LEU A 170 -4.95 7.07 8.98
CA LEU A 170 -5.73 7.84 9.94
C LEU A 170 -6.80 8.71 9.27
N GLY A 171 -6.53 9.25 8.08
CA GLY A 171 -7.49 10.04 7.30
C GLY A 171 -8.77 9.29 6.93
N ARG A 172 -8.75 7.95 6.97
CA ARG A 172 -9.94 7.10 6.77
C ARG A 172 -10.80 6.98 8.02
N THR A 173 -10.28 7.37 9.17
CA THR A 173 -10.94 7.21 10.45
C THR A 173 -11.71 8.46 10.83
N ARG A 174 -12.65 8.33 11.80
CA ARG A 174 -13.40 9.48 12.33
C ARG A 174 -12.79 10.07 13.60
N VAL A 175 -11.70 9.48 14.08
CA VAL A 175 -11.16 9.75 15.42
C VAL A 175 -9.95 10.66 15.41
N VAL A 176 -9.37 10.91 14.24
CA VAL A 176 -8.18 11.74 14.12
C VAL A 176 -8.55 13.22 14.22
N ARG A 177 -7.73 13.97 14.93
CA ARG A 177 -7.87 15.44 14.98
C ARG A 177 -7.39 16.07 13.68
N PRO A 178 -8.12 17.04 13.12
CA PRO A 178 -7.74 17.72 11.89
C PRO A 178 -6.31 18.27 11.92
N GLU A 179 -5.88 18.85 13.03
CA GLU A 179 -4.57 19.48 13.18
C GLU A 179 -3.40 18.51 12.96
N LEU A 180 -3.59 17.24 13.33
CA LEU A 180 -2.58 16.18 13.10
C LEU A 180 -2.40 15.91 11.60
N LEU A 181 -3.52 15.85 10.87
CA LEU A 181 -3.50 15.63 9.42
C LEU A 181 -3.02 16.87 8.65
N GLU A 182 -3.37 18.06 9.13
CA GLU A 182 -2.91 19.33 8.56
C GLU A 182 -1.39 19.44 8.65
N ALA A 183 -0.80 19.20 9.84
CA ALA A 183 0.64 19.24 10.02
C ALA A 183 1.38 18.22 9.13
N ALA A 184 0.88 16.99 9.04
CA ALA A 184 1.42 15.99 8.10
C ALA A 184 1.26 16.43 6.64
N GLY A 185 0.13 17.07 6.31
CA GLY A 185 -0.16 17.61 4.99
C GLY A 185 0.77 18.74 4.57
N GLU A 186 1.04 19.68 5.48
CA GLU A 186 2.02 20.74 5.25
C GLU A 186 3.40 20.18 4.92
N TYR A 187 3.86 19.19 5.71
CA TYR A 187 5.12 18.53 5.43
C TYR A 187 5.12 17.84 4.06
N LEU A 188 4.15 16.93 3.81
CA LEU A 188 4.08 16.15 2.58
C LEU A 188 3.89 17.03 1.35
N GLY A 189 3.03 18.06 1.45
CA GLY A 189 2.81 19.05 0.39
C GLY A 189 4.05 19.85 0.06
N SER A 190 4.84 20.24 1.08
CA SER A 190 6.06 21.02 0.89
C SER A 190 7.17 20.27 0.17
N ILE A 191 7.20 18.93 0.31
CA ILE A 191 8.24 18.09 -0.29
C ILE A 191 7.76 17.33 -1.53
N PHE A 192 6.45 17.38 -1.85
CA PHE A 192 5.93 16.68 -3.03
C PHE A 192 6.55 17.26 -4.31
N ASN A 193 7.13 16.38 -5.09
CA ASN A 193 7.71 16.68 -6.39
C ASN A 193 7.57 15.44 -7.28
N PRO A 194 7.16 15.55 -8.56
CA PRO A 194 7.10 14.43 -9.48
C PRO A 194 8.38 13.59 -9.58
N GLU A 195 9.55 14.22 -9.38
CA GLU A 195 10.84 13.50 -9.38
C GLU A 195 10.97 12.53 -8.20
N LYS A 196 10.29 12.79 -7.08
CA LYS A 196 10.33 11.94 -5.88
C LYS A 196 9.51 10.65 -6.01
N ILE A 197 8.65 10.57 -7.00
CA ILE A 197 7.80 9.41 -7.26
C ILE A 197 8.17 8.71 -8.56
N SER A 198 9.17 9.21 -9.31
CA SER A 198 9.58 8.64 -10.59
C SER A 198 10.57 7.49 -10.43
N GLY A 199 10.62 6.63 -11.44
CA GLY A 199 11.55 5.52 -11.48
C GLY A 199 11.21 4.40 -10.52
N ARG A 200 12.15 4.02 -9.65
CA ARG A 200 11.97 2.92 -8.68
C ARG A 200 11.66 3.41 -7.26
N GLN A 201 11.07 4.57 -7.12
CA GLN A 201 10.73 5.14 -5.81
C GLN A 201 9.33 4.73 -5.33
N TRP A 202 9.10 3.42 -5.28
CA TRP A 202 7.81 2.85 -4.93
C TRP A 202 7.31 3.31 -3.56
N GLU A 203 8.19 3.40 -2.56
CA GLU A 203 7.84 3.81 -1.21
C GLU A 203 7.30 5.24 -1.16
N SER A 204 7.97 6.16 -1.80
CA SER A 204 7.53 7.56 -1.87
C SER A 204 6.22 7.66 -2.64
N LEU A 205 6.12 6.96 -3.77
CA LEU A 205 4.90 6.91 -4.59
C LEU A 205 3.72 6.40 -3.77
N THR A 206 3.89 5.28 -3.05
CA THR A 206 2.83 4.69 -2.22
C THR A 206 2.45 5.59 -1.06
N ALA A 207 3.42 6.16 -0.34
CA ALA A 207 3.16 7.06 0.78
C ALA A 207 2.35 8.29 0.38
N PHE A 208 2.74 8.96 -0.70
CA PHE A 208 1.98 10.08 -1.25
C PHE A 208 0.62 9.63 -1.78
N GLY A 209 0.54 8.46 -2.43
CA GLY A 209 -0.71 7.90 -2.94
C GLY A 209 -1.72 7.67 -1.82
N VAL A 210 -1.29 7.02 -0.75
CA VAL A 210 -2.15 6.74 0.43
C VAL A 210 -2.60 8.03 1.10
N PHE A 211 -1.68 9.00 1.28
CA PHE A 211 -2.01 10.29 1.88
C PHE A 211 -3.03 11.06 1.03
N PHE A 212 -2.71 11.38 -0.22
CA PHE A 212 -3.55 12.23 -1.07
C PHE A 212 -4.90 11.57 -1.45
N THR A 213 -5.01 10.24 -1.37
CA THR A 213 -6.29 9.55 -1.57
C THR A 213 -7.23 9.73 -0.38
N ASN A 214 -6.71 9.86 0.85
CA ASN A 214 -7.50 9.75 2.08
C ASN A 214 -7.55 11.04 2.90
N VAL A 215 -6.71 12.01 2.59
CA VAL A 215 -6.64 13.31 3.30
C VAL A 215 -6.92 14.43 2.30
N GLY A 216 -7.87 15.30 2.65
CA GLY A 216 -8.16 16.48 1.83
C GLY A 216 -6.95 17.44 1.83
N HIS A 217 -6.43 17.75 0.65
CA HIS A 217 -5.30 18.65 0.47
C HIS A 217 -5.37 19.34 -0.90
N ASP A 218 -4.97 20.63 -0.99
CA ASP A 218 -5.06 21.41 -2.24
C ASP A 218 -4.29 20.80 -3.41
N LEU A 219 -3.22 20.06 -3.13
CA LEU A 219 -2.41 19.37 -4.15
C LEU A 219 -2.97 18.01 -4.55
N ALA A 220 -4.00 17.47 -3.86
CA ALA A 220 -4.41 16.07 -4.00
C ALA A 220 -4.69 15.69 -5.46
N ASP A 221 -5.52 16.45 -6.16
CA ASP A 221 -5.90 16.14 -7.53
C ASP A 221 -4.70 16.09 -8.48
N SER A 222 -3.81 17.08 -8.39
CA SER A 222 -2.63 17.15 -9.24
C SER A 222 -1.59 16.07 -8.87
N ALA A 223 -1.39 15.82 -7.58
CA ALA A 223 -0.47 14.81 -7.08
C ALA A 223 -0.94 13.40 -7.49
N LEU A 224 -2.21 13.08 -7.31
CA LEU A 224 -2.78 11.78 -7.68
C LEU A 224 -2.68 11.51 -9.19
N GLN A 225 -2.85 12.54 -10.03
CA GLN A 225 -2.65 12.41 -11.48
C GLN A 225 -1.20 12.00 -11.83
N TRP A 226 -0.21 12.55 -11.15
CA TRP A 226 1.18 12.16 -11.33
C TRP A 226 1.46 10.78 -10.77
N ILE A 227 0.97 10.48 -9.57
CA ILE A 227 1.13 9.18 -8.90
C ILE A 227 0.56 8.06 -9.76
N GLY A 228 -0.66 8.23 -10.28
CA GLY A 228 -1.29 7.23 -11.13
C GLY A 228 -0.50 6.96 -12.41
N ARG A 229 -0.05 8.02 -13.11
CA ARG A 229 0.79 7.87 -14.31
C ARG A 229 2.11 7.17 -14.02
N GLU A 230 2.75 7.48 -12.89
CA GLU A 230 4.01 6.85 -12.50
C GLU A 230 3.80 5.39 -12.07
N LEU A 231 2.70 5.08 -11.37
CA LEU A 231 2.33 3.72 -11.02
C LEU A 231 2.12 2.87 -12.28
N GLU A 232 1.31 3.36 -13.22
CA GLU A 232 1.07 2.69 -14.49
C GLU A 232 2.36 2.55 -15.32
N ARG A 233 3.17 3.61 -15.40
CA ARG A 233 4.46 3.56 -16.09
C ARG A 233 5.39 2.54 -15.45
N GLY A 234 5.51 2.54 -14.13
CA GLY A 234 6.33 1.59 -13.39
C GLY A 234 5.93 0.14 -13.66
N TYR A 235 4.63 -0.14 -13.64
CA TYR A 235 4.08 -1.45 -13.98
C TYR A 235 4.38 -1.84 -15.43
N ARG A 236 4.08 -0.98 -16.39
CA ARG A 236 4.31 -1.26 -17.84
C ARG A 236 5.78 -1.44 -18.20
N THR A 237 6.68 -0.72 -17.54
CA THR A 237 8.13 -0.82 -17.75
C THR A 237 8.80 -1.89 -16.91
N ARG A 238 8.03 -2.63 -16.10
CA ARG A 238 8.54 -3.62 -15.13
C ARG A 238 9.53 -3.04 -14.11
N ALA A 239 9.43 -1.73 -13.82
CA ALA A 239 10.11 -1.12 -12.68
C ALA A 239 9.44 -1.55 -11.37
N TYR A 240 8.13 -1.79 -11.42
CA TYR A 240 7.31 -2.43 -10.40
C TYR A 240 6.71 -3.71 -10.98
N ASP A 241 6.71 -4.79 -10.21
CA ASP A 241 5.97 -6.01 -10.54
C ASP A 241 4.46 -5.83 -10.25
N ALA A 242 3.66 -6.84 -10.55
CA ALA A 242 2.23 -6.80 -10.28
C ALA A 242 1.95 -6.76 -8.77
N GLY A 243 2.74 -7.48 -7.96
CA GLY A 243 2.63 -7.50 -6.50
C GLY A 243 2.77 -6.11 -5.89
N LEU A 244 3.83 -5.33 -6.22
CA LEU A 244 4.02 -3.96 -5.73
C LEU A 244 2.95 -2.99 -6.24
N THR A 245 2.52 -3.15 -7.50
CA THR A 245 1.45 -2.35 -8.07
C THR A 245 0.15 -2.55 -7.30
N VAL A 246 -0.23 -3.80 -7.07
CA VAL A 246 -1.42 -4.17 -6.31
C VAL A 246 -1.34 -3.73 -4.86
N ARG A 247 -0.17 -3.86 -4.21
CA ARG A 247 0.04 -3.37 -2.84
C ARG A 247 -0.24 -1.87 -2.74
N THR A 248 0.19 -1.05 -3.71
CA THR A 248 -0.14 0.38 -3.75
C THR A 248 -1.65 0.59 -3.85
N LEU A 249 -2.34 -0.14 -4.73
CA LEU A 249 -3.80 -0.05 -4.88
C LEU A 249 -4.54 -0.46 -3.59
N LEU A 250 -4.07 -1.51 -2.91
CA LEU A 250 -4.61 -1.94 -1.61
C LEU A 250 -4.45 -0.85 -0.56
N HIS A 251 -3.27 -0.27 -0.43
CA HIS A 251 -3.03 0.80 0.53
C HIS A 251 -3.84 2.06 0.20
N CYS A 252 -4.06 2.39 -1.08
CA CYS A 252 -4.97 3.45 -1.49
C CYS A 252 -6.46 3.04 -1.35
N GLN A 253 -6.75 1.75 -1.18
CA GLN A 253 -8.10 1.17 -1.21
C GLN A 253 -8.90 1.55 -2.48
N SER A 254 -8.21 1.65 -3.60
CA SER A 254 -8.79 2.07 -4.87
C SER A 254 -8.12 1.33 -6.02
N LEU A 255 -8.93 0.80 -6.93
CA LEU A 255 -8.45 0.29 -8.22
C LEU A 255 -8.28 1.40 -9.26
N ALA A 256 -8.84 2.58 -8.99
CA ALA A 256 -8.84 3.72 -9.91
C ALA A 256 -8.08 4.89 -9.28
N VAL A 257 -6.76 4.82 -9.25
CA VAL A 257 -5.93 5.98 -8.91
C VAL A 257 -5.98 6.96 -10.08
N PRO A 258 -6.35 8.24 -9.86
CA PRO A 258 -6.40 9.23 -10.92
C PRO A 258 -5.10 9.26 -11.75
N GLY A 259 -5.23 9.27 -13.08
CA GLY A 259 -4.08 9.25 -13.99
C GLY A 259 -3.56 7.86 -14.37
N ALA A 260 -3.97 6.80 -13.70
CA ALA A 260 -3.68 5.41 -14.09
C ALA A 260 -4.84 4.81 -14.89
N SER A 261 -4.49 4.01 -15.90
CA SER A 261 -5.41 3.19 -16.72
C SER A 261 -4.97 1.72 -16.64
N LEU A 262 -5.06 1.15 -15.43
CA LEU A 262 -4.73 -0.25 -15.18
C LEU A 262 -5.92 -1.14 -15.54
N ASP A 263 -5.68 -2.18 -16.34
CA ASP A 263 -6.68 -3.22 -16.61
C ASP A 263 -6.65 -4.26 -15.48
N PRO A 264 -7.75 -4.44 -14.71
CA PRO A 264 -7.79 -5.39 -13.61
C PRO A 264 -7.55 -6.84 -14.04
N ALA A 265 -8.01 -7.24 -15.24
CA ALA A 265 -7.80 -8.60 -15.73
C ALA A 265 -6.34 -8.87 -16.06
N LEU A 266 -5.68 -7.96 -16.75
CA LEU A 266 -4.25 -8.06 -17.06
C LEU A 266 -3.41 -8.04 -15.79
N LEU A 267 -3.72 -7.14 -14.87
CA LEU A 267 -3.00 -7.05 -13.60
C LEU A 267 -3.17 -8.32 -12.76
N LEU A 268 -4.37 -8.92 -12.76
CA LEU A 268 -4.60 -10.21 -12.09
C LEU A 268 -3.82 -11.34 -12.77
N ILE A 269 -3.80 -11.40 -14.09
CA ILE A 269 -3.02 -12.41 -14.83
C ILE A 269 -1.54 -12.31 -14.48
N ASP A 270 -0.99 -11.11 -14.47
CA ASP A 270 0.43 -10.88 -14.14
C ASP A 270 0.71 -11.21 -12.67
N LEU A 271 -0.18 -10.81 -11.73
CA LEU A 271 -0.06 -11.15 -10.31
C LEU A 271 -0.03 -12.67 -10.09
N LEU A 272 -0.97 -13.41 -10.69
CA LEU A 272 -1.02 -14.86 -10.58
C LEU A 272 0.20 -15.56 -11.21
N ALA A 273 0.86 -14.94 -12.18
CA ALA A 273 2.09 -15.45 -12.78
C ALA A 273 3.33 -15.30 -11.85
N GLU A 274 3.26 -14.44 -10.83
CA GLU A 274 4.33 -14.24 -9.85
C GLU A 274 4.28 -15.27 -8.71
N GLN A 275 3.21 -16.10 -8.61
CA GLN A 275 3.10 -17.12 -7.59
C GLN A 275 4.06 -18.27 -7.86
N ALA A 276 4.87 -18.62 -6.86
CA ALA A 276 5.77 -19.77 -6.93
C ALA A 276 5.01 -21.10 -6.76
N THR A 277 5.67 -22.19 -7.12
CA THR A 277 5.08 -23.55 -7.07
C THR A 277 4.70 -24.02 -5.67
N ASP A 278 5.28 -23.42 -4.62
CA ASP A 278 4.94 -23.68 -3.22
C ASP A 278 3.75 -22.85 -2.71
N GLY A 279 3.18 -21.99 -3.55
CA GLY A 279 2.05 -21.12 -3.26
C GLY A 279 2.42 -19.75 -2.70
N GLY A 280 3.67 -19.48 -2.34
CA GLY A 280 4.14 -18.19 -1.87
C GLY A 280 4.41 -17.22 -3.01
N PHE A 281 4.36 -15.92 -2.71
CA PHE A 281 4.79 -14.86 -3.61
C PHE A 281 6.15 -14.33 -3.15
N ALA A 282 7.00 -13.99 -4.09
CA ALA A 282 8.30 -13.40 -3.79
C ALA A 282 8.22 -11.88 -3.71
N GLU A 283 8.92 -11.29 -2.77
CA GLU A 283 9.38 -9.91 -2.90
C GLU A 283 10.66 -9.91 -3.77
N PHE A 284 11.01 -8.79 -4.40
CA PHE A 284 12.11 -8.59 -5.38
C PHE A 284 13.49 -9.27 -5.12
N SER A 285 13.64 -10.10 -4.11
CA SER A 285 14.93 -10.71 -3.77
C SER A 285 14.78 -12.15 -3.29
N GLU A 286 15.88 -12.90 -3.37
CA GLU A 286 16.05 -14.22 -2.80
C GLU A 286 15.85 -14.22 -1.26
N GLY A 287 14.56 -14.08 -0.83
CA GLY A 287 14.16 -14.14 0.56
C GLY A 287 13.98 -15.59 1.03
N ASN A 288 14.01 -15.79 2.34
CA ASN A 288 13.56 -17.04 2.93
C ASN A 288 12.02 -17.06 3.00
N ASP A 289 11.42 -18.21 3.33
CA ASP A 289 9.95 -18.36 3.35
C ASP A 289 9.27 -17.36 4.31
N ALA A 290 9.89 -17.02 5.44
CA ALA A 290 9.35 -16.03 6.36
C ALA A 290 9.23 -14.62 5.75
N THR A 291 10.14 -14.24 4.85
CA THR A 291 10.10 -12.94 4.17
C THR A 291 9.03 -12.87 3.10
N ARG A 292 8.53 -14.02 2.65
CA ARG A 292 7.50 -14.14 1.60
C ARG A 292 6.08 -14.15 2.15
N VAL A 293 5.90 -14.25 3.48
CA VAL A 293 4.58 -14.37 4.13
C VAL A 293 3.71 -13.15 3.88
N GLU A 294 4.20 -11.93 4.18
CA GLU A 294 3.43 -10.70 3.96
C GLU A 294 3.22 -10.38 2.47
N PRO A 295 4.21 -10.50 1.56
CA PRO A 295 3.96 -10.42 0.13
C PRO A 295 2.89 -11.40 -0.37
N THR A 296 2.85 -12.61 0.20
CA THR A 296 1.81 -13.59 -0.14
C THR A 296 0.44 -13.14 0.33
N LEU A 297 0.32 -12.62 1.55
CA LEU A 297 -0.95 -12.08 2.06
C LEU A 297 -1.43 -10.88 1.21
N ASP A 298 -0.53 -9.96 0.86
CA ASP A 298 -0.85 -8.82 0.00
C ASP A 298 -1.32 -9.26 -1.39
N ALA A 299 -0.64 -10.27 -1.98
CA ALA A 299 -1.05 -10.83 -3.26
C ALA A 299 -2.42 -11.53 -3.18
N MET A 300 -2.74 -12.20 -2.08
CA MET A 300 -4.06 -12.78 -1.85
C MET A 300 -5.14 -11.70 -1.71
N LEU A 301 -4.89 -10.64 -0.95
CA LEU A 301 -5.78 -9.47 -0.85
C LEU A 301 -6.01 -8.85 -2.24
N GLY A 302 -4.95 -8.65 -2.98
CA GLY A 302 -4.99 -8.14 -4.35
C GLY A 302 -5.77 -9.04 -5.30
N THR A 303 -5.56 -10.35 -5.22
CA THR A 303 -6.30 -11.35 -6.01
C THR A 303 -7.81 -11.23 -5.76
N ILE A 304 -8.23 -11.10 -4.49
CA ILE A 304 -9.64 -10.90 -4.13
C ILE A 304 -10.16 -9.56 -4.66
N LEU A 305 -9.39 -8.49 -4.49
CA LEU A 305 -9.77 -7.14 -4.95
C LEU A 305 -9.97 -7.10 -6.46
N LEU A 306 -9.00 -7.62 -7.23
CA LEU A 306 -9.04 -7.66 -8.69
C LEU A 306 -10.15 -8.59 -9.21
N SER A 307 -10.33 -9.77 -8.61
CA SER A 307 -11.39 -10.70 -8.99
C SER A 307 -12.80 -10.16 -8.81
N ARG A 308 -13.00 -9.22 -7.88
CA ARG A 308 -14.30 -8.53 -7.69
C ARG A 308 -14.57 -7.46 -8.74
N ALA A 309 -13.53 -6.98 -9.42
CA ALA A 309 -13.63 -5.98 -10.46
C ALA A 309 -13.89 -6.57 -11.86
N LEU A 310 -13.75 -7.90 -12.00
CA LEU A 310 -14.09 -8.67 -13.21
C LEU A 310 -15.57 -9.05 -13.24
#